data_6614e13d7ffdc3625cf09d752698e504
#
_entry.id   6614e13d7ffdc3625cf09d752698e504
#
_cell.length_a   1.000
_cell.length_b   1.000
_cell.length_c   1.000
_cell.angle_alpha   90.00
_cell.angle_beta   90.00
_cell.angle_gamma   90.00
#
_symmetry.space_group_name_H-M   'P 1'
#
loop_
_entity.id
_entity.type
_entity.pdbx_description
1 polymer ?
#
loop_
_entity_poly.entity_id
_entity_poly.type
_entity_poly.pdbx_seq_one_letter_code
_entity_poly.pdbx_strand_id
1 'polypeptide(L)'
;MVKIADIEIGAFPLLLAPMEDVSDPPFRALCKENGADVVYTEFVSSEGLIRDAAKSKIKLDIYEKERPVGIQIFGANLDSMLKAVDIVEKTKPDIIDINFGCPVKKVVSKGAGAGILKDLDLMEKLTEAIVKRTKVPVTVKTRLGWDQNSIKIVEIAERLQDAGCKAIAIHGRTRTQMYKGDADWTYIEKVKNNPRMHIPVFANGDINTPEKAQQIKNLGLDGAMIGRASIGNPWFFNEVKYFLKTKNHLPPATISERVAMAKRHLEMAIGWKGERLGVYETRRHYANYFKGIPDFKPYRQKLVTSDEPKDVYSTLRKVLEEF
;
A
#
# COMPACT_ATOMS: atom_id res chain seq x y z
N MET A 1 -8.29 13.49 -15.97
CA MET A 1 -8.59 13.23 -14.55
C MET A 1 -8.83 11.74 -14.40
N VAL A 2 -8.08 11.06 -13.53
CA VAL A 2 -8.23 9.63 -13.28
C VAL A 2 -9.35 9.43 -12.24
N LYS A 3 -10.18 8.41 -12.45
CA LYS A 3 -11.29 8.07 -11.56
C LYS A 3 -11.28 6.57 -11.25
N ILE A 4 -11.60 6.22 -10.01
CA ILE A 4 -11.97 4.85 -9.63
C ILE A 4 -13.50 4.86 -9.45
N ALA A 5 -14.26 4.32 -10.40
CA ALA A 5 -15.68 4.57 -10.55
C ALA A 5 -15.97 6.09 -10.53
N ASP A 6 -16.77 6.58 -9.57
CA ASP A 6 -17.11 8.00 -9.44
C ASP A 6 -16.12 8.81 -8.60
N ILE A 7 -15.10 8.17 -8.01
CA ILE A 7 -14.12 8.82 -7.14
C ILE A 7 -13.02 9.46 -7.97
N GLU A 8 -12.97 10.78 -8.00
CA GLU A 8 -11.89 11.53 -8.66
C GLU A 8 -10.63 11.52 -7.80
N ILE A 9 -9.50 11.10 -8.37
CA ILE A 9 -8.24 10.92 -7.64
C ILE A 9 -7.05 11.71 -8.23
N GLY A 10 -7.31 12.61 -9.16
CA GLY A 10 -6.29 13.50 -9.75
C GLY A 10 -5.86 13.09 -11.15
N ALA A 11 -4.91 13.84 -11.73
CA ALA A 11 -4.44 13.60 -13.10
C ALA A 11 -3.39 12.47 -13.19
N PHE A 12 -2.55 12.34 -12.16
CA PHE A 12 -1.59 11.24 -11.98
C PHE A 12 -1.50 10.93 -10.48
N PRO A 13 -2.44 10.15 -9.95
CA PRO A 13 -2.54 9.88 -8.53
C PRO A 13 -1.38 9.03 -7.99
N LEU A 14 -1.00 9.34 -6.76
CA LEU A 14 -0.03 8.58 -5.97
C LEU A 14 -0.78 7.82 -4.88
N LEU A 15 -0.71 6.50 -4.92
CA LEU A 15 -1.44 5.63 -4.01
C LEU A 15 -0.47 5.05 -2.96
N LEU A 16 -0.84 5.04 -1.69
CA LEU A 16 -0.10 4.29 -0.67
C LEU A 16 -0.44 2.81 -0.79
N ALA A 17 0.57 1.96 -1.01
CA ALA A 17 0.37 0.52 -1.10
C ALA A 17 -0.06 -0.10 0.25
N PRO A 18 -0.92 -1.13 0.24
CA PRO A 18 -1.19 -1.94 1.42
C PRO A 18 0.07 -2.70 1.86
N MET A 19 0.50 -2.49 3.11
CA MET A 19 1.70 -3.10 3.68
C MET A 19 1.44 -3.59 5.10
N GLU A 20 1.62 -4.88 5.33
CA GLU A 20 1.45 -5.51 6.65
C GLU A 20 2.32 -4.83 7.70
N ASP A 21 1.73 -4.54 8.85
CA ASP A 21 2.32 -3.82 9.98
C ASP A 21 2.93 -2.44 9.63
N VAL A 22 2.50 -1.78 8.56
CA VAL A 22 3.01 -0.47 8.11
C VAL A 22 1.88 0.49 7.78
N SER A 23 0.92 0.08 6.94
CA SER A 23 -0.17 0.95 6.49
C SER A 23 -1.35 0.96 7.47
N ASP A 24 -1.04 1.19 8.75
CA ASP A 24 -2.01 1.41 9.81
C ASP A 24 -2.62 2.84 9.73
N PRO A 25 -3.72 3.12 10.44
CA PRO A 25 -4.39 4.42 10.39
C PRO A 25 -3.46 5.61 10.68
N PRO A 26 -2.58 5.58 11.71
CA PRO A 26 -1.60 6.64 11.94
C PRO A 26 -0.73 6.92 10.72
N PHE A 27 -0.12 5.89 10.14
CA PHE A 27 0.79 6.07 9.01
C PHE A 27 0.07 6.49 7.73
N ARG A 28 -1.12 5.91 7.46
CA ARG A 28 -1.94 6.33 6.32
C ARG A 28 -2.32 7.81 6.40
N ALA A 29 -2.70 8.28 7.59
CA ALA A 29 -3.02 9.69 7.80
C ALA A 29 -1.81 10.61 7.53
N LEU A 30 -0.61 10.23 7.99
CA LEU A 30 0.61 10.98 7.69
C LEU A 30 0.95 10.99 6.20
N CYS A 31 0.80 9.86 5.50
CA CYS A 31 0.98 9.80 4.05
C CYS A 31 -0.05 10.66 3.30
N LYS A 32 -1.30 10.65 3.75
CA LYS A 32 -2.38 11.46 3.16
C LYS A 32 -2.10 12.96 3.29
N GLU A 33 -1.70 13.41 4.47
CA GLU A 33 -1.31 14.81 4.73
C GLU A 33 -0.10 15.23 3.88
N ASN A 34 0.76 14.28 3.52
CA ASN A 34 1.93 14.50 2.68
C ASN A 34 1.69 14.16 1.19
N GLY A 35 0.45 14.12 0.75
CA GLY A 35 0.13 14.12 -0.67
C GLY A 35 -0.21 12.77 -1.30
N ALA A 36 -0.41 11.68 -0.52
CA ALA A 36 -1.01 10.48 -1.06
C ALA A 36 -2.47 10.75 -1.47
N ASP A 37 -2.85 10.39 -2.70
CA ASP A 37 -4.20 10.64 -3.21
C ASP A 37 -5.21 9.59 -2.73
N VAL A 38 -4.77 8.33 -2.66
CA VAL A 38 -5.54 7.20 -2.13
C VAL A 38 -4.64 6.42 -1.19
N VAL A 39 -5.20 5.95 -0.08
CA VAL A 39 -4.50 5.06 0.84
C VAL A 39 -5.23 3.74 0.99
N TYR A 40 -4.50 2.67 1.32
CA TYR A 40 -5.06 1.35 1.54
C TYR A 40 -4.67 0.83 2.91
N THR A 41 -5.59 0.09 3.55
CA THR A 41 -5.29 -0.58 4.81
C THR A 41 -4.24 -1.67 4.62
N GLU A 42 -3.73 -2.19 5.72
CA GLU A 42 -3.09 -3.51 5.70
C GLU A 42 -4.08 -4.54 5.16
N PHE A 43 -3.56 -5.62 4.52
CA PHE A 43 -4.46 -6.64 3.99
C PHE A 43 -5.04 -7.52 5.10
N VAL A 44 -6.34 -7.77 5.03
CA VAL A 44 -7.10 -8.50 6.06
C VAL A 44 -7.56 -9.85 5.54
N SER A 45 -7.35 -10.91 6.33
CA SER A 45 -7.79 -12.25 5.98
C SER A 45 -9.31 -12.36 6.08
N SER A 46 -9.98 -12.82 5.02
CA SER A 46 -11.41 -13.13 5.05
C SER A 46 -11.75 -14.15 6.14
N GLU A 47 -10.95 -15.20 6.27
CA GLU A 47 -11.08 -16.22 7.33
C GLU A 47 -10.90 -15.64 8.74
N GLY A 48 -10.01 -14.63 8.89
CA GLY A 48 -9.83 -13.93 10.17
C GLY A 48 -11.04 -13.06 10.53
N LEU A 49 -11.61 -12.37 9.54
CA LEU A 49 -12.80 -11.52 9.76
C LEU A 49 -14.03 -12.32 10.15
N ILE A 50 -14.33 -13.42 9.44
CA ILE A 50 -15.53 -14.23 9.73
C ILE A 50 -15.44 -14.98 11.07
N ARG A 51 -14.22 -15.20 11.61
CA ARG A 51 -13.98 -15.77 12.94
C ARG A 51 -13.88 -14.73 14.05
N ASP A 52 -14.21 -13.50 13.75
CA ASP A 52 -14.22 -12.38 14.69
C ASP A 52 -12.85 -12.10 15.36
N ALA A 53 -11.76 -12.40 14.66
CA ALA A 53 -10.40 -12.22 15.18
C ALA A 53 -10.09 -10.75 15.42
N ALA A 54 -9.81 -10.37 16.68
CA ALA A 54 -9.54 -8.98 17.08
C ALA A 54 -8.46 -8.31 16.23
N LYS A 55 -7.38 -9.03 15.89
CA LYS A 55 -6.31 -8.55 15.00
C LYS A 55 -6.77 -8.24 13.57
N SER A 56 -7.83 -8.89 13.09
CA SER A 56 -8.39 -8.62 11.78
C SER A 56 -9.32 -7.41 11.83
N LYS A 57 -10.09 -7.27 12.91
CA LYS A 57 -11.02 -6.14 13.07
C LYS A 57 -10.33 -4.80 13.20
N ILE A 58 -9.27 -4.70 14.00
CA ILE A 58 -8.53 -3.45 14.20
C ILE A 58 -7.95 -2.89 12.88
N LYS A 59 -7.67 -3.76 11.90
CA LYS A 59 -7.20 -3.34 10.58
C LYS A 59 -8.29 -2.71 9.70
N LEU A 60 -9.55 -2.78 10.12
CA LEU A 60 -10.66 -2.13 9.43
C LEU A 60 -10.84 -0.66 9.85
N ASP A 61 -10.12 -0.21 10.88
CA ASP A 61 -10.21 1.17 11.35
C ASP A 61 -9.73 2.14 10.26
N ILE A 62 -10.55 3.15 9.99
CA ILE A 62 -10.26 4.22 9.04
C ILE A 62 -10.54 5.58 9.68
N TYR A 63 -9.73 6.59 9.34
CA TYR A 63 -9.93 7.97 9.75
C TYR A 63 -10.59 8.77 8.63
N GLU A 64 -11.56 9.63 8.96
CA GLU A 64 -12.23 10.46 7.95
C GLU A 64 -11.23 11.31 7.12
N LYS A 65 -10.17 11.81 7.75
CA LYS A 65 -9.16 12.65 7.11
C LYS A 65 -8.26 11.92 6.10
N GLU A 66 -8.29 10.59 6.04
CA GLU A 66 -7.49 9.80 5.10
C GLU A 66 -8.24 9.40 3.82
N ARG A 67 -9.52 9.78 3.70
CA ARG A 67 -10.33 9.46 2.52
C ARG A 67 -9.81 10.13 1.23
N PRO A 68 -9.91 9.49 0.06
CA PRO A 68 -10.48 8.15 -0.14
C PRO A 68 -9.56 7.04 0.37
N VAL A 69 -10.14 6.06 1.06
CA VAL A 69 -9.43 4.93 1.66
C VAL A 69 -10.02 3.60 1.18
N GLY A 70 -9.13 2.68 0.80
CA GLY A 70 -9.48 1.32 0.41
C GLY A 70 -9.18 0.32 1.54
N ILE A 71 -10.12 -0.58 1.83
CA ILE A 71 -9.87 -1.74 2.69
C ILE A 71 -9.48 -2.91 1.81
N GLN A 72 -8.28 -3.48 2.05
CA GLN A 72 -7.80 -4.62 1.29
C GLN A 72 -8.07 -5.93 2.03
N ILE A 73 -8.75 -6.87 1.33
CA ILE A 73 -9.04 -8.22 1.83
C ILE A 73 -8.33 -9.28 0.99
N PHE A 74 -8.08 -10.46 1.58
CA PHE A 74 -7.56 -11.62 0.87
C PHE A 74 -8.17 -12.93 1.35
N GLY A 75 -8.30 -13.86 0.42
CA GLY A 75 -8.82 -15.20 0.65
C GLY A 75 -8.84 -15.98 -0.67
N ALA A 76 -9.13 -17.27 -0.59
CA ALA A 76 -9.33 -18.16 -1.75
C ALA A 76 -10.70 -18.87 -1.70
N ASN A 77 -11.40 -18.79 -0.58
CA ASN A 77 -12.72 -19.38 -0.42
C ASN A 77 -13.80 -18.33 -0.72
N LEU A 78 -14.71 -18.64 -1.63
CA LEU A 78 -15.75 -17.73 -2.11
C LEU A 78 -16.68 -17.27 -0.99
N ASP A 79 -17.19 -18.21 -0.18
CA ASP A 79 -18.13 -17.89 0.90
C ASP A 79 -17.50 -16.98 1.97
N SER A 80 -16.26 -17.29 2.37
CA SER A 80 -15.55 -16.43 3.33
C SER A 80 -15.23 -15.04 2.79
N MET A 81 -14.93 -14.91 1.49
CA MET A 81 -14.70 -13.62 0.86
C MET A 81 -15.97 -12.78 0.82
N LEU A 82 -17.12 -13.36 0.45
CA LEU A 82 -18.40 -12.65 0.44
C LEU A 82 -18.83 -12.20 1.84
N LYS A 83 -18.68 -13.05 2.85
CA LYS A 83 -18.95 -12.66 4.25
C LYS A 83 -18.00 -11.57 4.74
N ALA A 84 -16.74 -11.61 4.31
CA ALA A 84 -15.79 -10.56 4.64
C ALA A 84 -16.17 -9.22 4.00
N VAL A 85 -16.67 -9.22 2.77
CA VAL A 85 -17.22 -8.01 2.12
C VAL A 85 -18.36 -7.40 2.94
N ASP A 86 -19.30 -8.22 3.43
CA ASP A 86 -20.41 -7.74 4.27
C ASP A 86 -19.94 -7.10 5.58
N ILE A 87 -18.82 -7.59 6.14
CA ILE A 87 -18.22 -7.02 7.36
C ILE A 87 -17.53 -5.69 7.03
N VAL A 88 -16.73 -5.67 5.97
CA VAL A 88 -15.96 -4.50 5.50
C VAL A 88 -16.89 -3.36 5.10
N GLU A 89 -17.98 -3.64 4.39
CA GLU A 89 -18.92 -2.61 3.93
C GLU A 89 -19.57 -1.83 5.09
N LYS A 90 -19.71 -2.46 6.27
CA LYS A 90 -20.23 -1.77 7.50
C LYS A 90 -19.31 -0.66 8.00
N THR A 91 -18.02 -0.70 7.66
CA THR A 91 -17.06 0.35 8.00
C THR A 91 -17.07 1.52 7.00
N LYS A 92 -17.90 1.42 5.93
CA LYS A 92 -18.09 2.43 4.89
C LYS A 92 -16.78 2.89 4.23
N PRO A 93 -15.94 1.96 3.71
CA PRO A 93 -14.77 2.33 2.95
C PRO A 93 -15.17 2.97 1.61
N ASP A 94 -14.26 3.74 1.01
CA ASP A 94 -14.48 4.28 -0.34
C ASP A 94 -14.21 3.22 -1.41
N ILE A 95 -13.35 2.24 -1.11
CA ILE A 95 -12.92 1.18 -2.04
C ILE A 95 -12.80 -0.14 -1.25
N ILE A 96 -13.20 -1.23 -1.87
CA ILE A 96 -12.83 -2.58 -1.44
C ILE A 96 -11.76 -3.10 -2.40
N ASP A 97 -10.59 -3.43 -1.89
CA ASP A 97 -9.47 -3.91 -2.71
C ASP A 97 -9.20 -5.40 -2.46
N ILE A 98 -8.96 -6.15 -3.53
CA ILE A 98 -8.68 -7.58 -3.44
C ILE A 98 -7.17 -7.80 -3.60
N ASN A 99 -6.55 -8.49 -2.64
CA ASN A 99 -5.15 -8.85 -2.70
C ASN A 99 -4.93 -10.15 -3.47
N PHE A 100 -4.46 -10.05 -4.70
CA PHE A 100 -3.97 -11.16 -5.53
C PHE A 100 -2.45 -11.08 -5.77
N GLY A 101 -1.73 -10.38 -4.86
CA GLY A 101 -0.30 -10.11 -5.04
C GLY A 101 0.62 -10.50 -3.88
N CYS A 102 0.10 -10.82 -2.68
CA CYS A 102 0.92 -11.17 -1.52
C CYS A 102 1.71 -12.47 -1.78
N PRO A 103 3.08 -12.44 -1.76
CA PRO A 103 3.90 -13.61 -2.10
C PRO A 103 4.22 -14.51 -0.89
N VAL A 104 3.80 -14.13 0.32
CA VAL A 104 4.17 -14.79 1.57
C VAL A 104 3.68 -16.24 1.60
N LYS A 105 4.58 -17.18 1.94
CA LYS A 105 4.31 -18.63 1.91
C LYS A 105 3.02 -19.03 2.64
N LYS A 106 2.78 -18.47 3.83
CA LYS A 106 1.58 -18.75 4.65
C LYS A 106 0.26 -18.35 3.95
N VAL A 107 0.27 -17.32 3.10
CA VAL A 107 -0.89 -16.88 2.32
C VAL A 107 -1.03 -17.73 1.06
N VAL A 108 0.06 -17.88 0.33
CA VAL A 108 0.11 -18.58 -0.97
C VAL A 108 -0.21 -20.07 -0.84
N SER A 109 0.22 -20.74 0.25
CA SER A 109 -0.07 -22.16 0.49
C SER A 109 -1.57 -22.46 0.66
N LYS A 110 -2.38 -21.43 0.92
CA LYS A 110 -3.84 -21.51 1.01
C LYS A 110 -4.55 -21.13 -0.31
N GLY A 111 -3.82 -20.98 -1.41
CA GLY A 111 -4.34 -20.50 -2.70
C GLY A 111 -4.64 -19.00 -2.76
N ALA A 112 -4.44 -18.25 -1.65
CA ALA A 112 -4.76 -16.83 -1.54
C ALA A 112 -3.58 -15.92 -1.95
N GLY A 113 -3.82 -14.62 -2.01
CA GLY A 113 -2.82 -13.65 -2.45
C GLY A 113 -2.29 -14.01 -3.85
N ALA A 114 -0.96 -14.01 -4.03
CA ALA A 114 -0.39 -14.40 -5.33
C ALA A 114 -0.54 -15.90 -5.67
N GLY A 115 -1.05 -16.72 -4.74
CA GLY A 115 -1.39 -18.12 -5.01
C GLY A 115 -2.49 -18.28 -6.05
N ILE A 116 -3.41 -17.32 -6.10
CA ILE A 116 -4.53 -17.29 -7.06
C ILE A 116 -4.07 -17.20 -8.52
N LEU A 117 -2.85 -16.70 -8.79
CA LEU A 117 -2.29 -16.57 -10.13
C LEU A 117 -2.05 -17.92 -10.82
N LYS A 118 -2.23 -19.03 -10.11
CA LYS A 118 -2.23 -20.40 -10.66
C LYS A 118 -3.61 -20.86 -11.14
N ASP A 119 -4.65 -20.15 -10.74
CA ASP A 119 -6.05 -20.49 -11.05
C ASP A 119 -6.80 -19.19 -11.41
N LEU A 120 -6.72 -18.82 -12.70
CA LEU A 120 -7.32 -17.58 -13.19
C LEU A 120 -8.86 -17.66 -13.23
N ASP A 121 -9.43 -18.85 -13.32
CA ASP A 121 -10.88 -19.04 -13.32
C ASP A 121 -11.44 -18.77 -11.90
N LEU A 122 -10.75 -19.24 -10.87
CA LEU A 122 -11.11 -18.91 -9.49
C LEU A 122 -10.92 -17.41 -9.20
N MET A 123 -9.84 -16.81 -9.73
CA MET A 123 -9.58 -15.36 -9.58
C MET A 123 -10.73 -14.52 -10.16
N GLU A 124 -11.16 -14.84 -11.38
CA GLU A 124 -12.28 -14.18 -12.07
C GLU A 124 -13.59 -14.38 -11.30
N LYS A 125 -13.91 -15.63 -10.94
CA LYS A 125 -15.11 -15.98 -10.18
C LYS A 125 -15.20 -15.26 -8.84
N LEU A 126 -14.10 -15.17 -8.09
CA LEU A 126 -14.03 -14.41 -6.84
C LEU A 126 -14.30 -12.93 -7.05
N THR A 127 -13.65 -12.35 -8.07
CA THR A 127 -13.79 -10.92 -8.39
C THR A 127 -15.22 -10.59 -8.80
N GLU A 128 -15.80 -11.36 -9.72
CA GLU A 128 -17.18 -11.18 -10.19
C GLU A 128 -18.18 -11.28 -9.03
N ALA A 129 -18.03 -12.29 -8.17
CA ALA A 129 -18.93 -12.49 -7.05
C ALA A 129 -18.85 -11.35 -6.02
N ILE A 130 -17.64 -10.83 -5.74
CA ILE A 130 -17.43 -9.68 -4.87
C ILE A 130 -18.04 -8.42 -5.48
N VAL A 131 -17.81 -8.16 -6.77
CA VAL A 131 -18.39 -7.00 -7.47
C VAL A 131 -19.93 -7.05 -7.44
N LYS A 132 -20.52 -8.22 -7.61
CA LYS A 132 -21.99 -8.38 -7.52
C LYS A 132 -22.53 -8.22 -6.09
N ARG A 133 -21.69 -8.44 -5.06
CA ARG A 133 -22.10 -8.42 -3.65
C ARG A 133 -22.20 -7.03 -3.07
N THR A 134 -21.40 -6.07 -3.53
CA THR A 134 -21.29 -4.73 -2.95
C THR A 134 -21.55 -3.63 -3.98
N LYS A 135 -21.98 -2.45 -3.50
CA LYS A 135 -22.03 -1.22 -4.30
C LYS A 135 -20.76 -0.38 -4.20
N VAL A 136 -19.88 -0.71 -3.25
CA VAL A 136 -18.58 -0.05 -3.11
C VAL A 136 -17.68 -0.43 -4.29
N PRO A 137 -16.95 0.51 -4.93
CA PRO A 137 -16.04 0.20 -6.01
C PRO A 137 -15.02 -0.88 -5.61
N VAL A 138 -14.89 -1.92 -6.44
CA VAL A 138 -13.93 -3.01 -6.21
C VAL A 138 -12.68 -2.78 -7.07
N THR A 139 -11.50 -2.84 -6.44
CA THR A 139 -10.21 -2.78 -7.12
C THR A 139 -9.38 -4.04 -6.83
N VAL A 140 -8.32 -4.25 -7.59
CA VAL A 140 -7.45 -5.41 -7.41
C VAL A 140 -5.99 -4.98 -7.37
N LYS A 141 -5.22 -5.54 -6.43
CA LYS A 141 -3.76 -5.47 -6.44
C LYS A 141 -3.15 -6.84 -6.74
N THR A 142 -2.36 -6.93 -7.83
CA THR A 142 -1.80 -8.18 -8.31
C THR A 142 -0.31 -8.07 -8.69
N ARG A 143 0.24 -9.14 -9.29
CA ARG A 143 1.59 -9.28 -9.86
C ARG A 143 1.52 -9.72 -11.31
N LEU A 144 2.68 -9.75 -12.00
CA LEU A 144 2.81 -10.13 -13.42
C LEU A 144 2.35 -11.58 -13.71
N GLY A 145 2.48 -12.46 -12.73
CA GLY A 145 2.19 -13.88 -12.82
C GLY A 145 2.80 -14.64 -11.66
N TRP A 146 2.70 -15.97 -11.69
CA TRP A 146 3.30 -16.85 -10.68
C TRP A 146 4.83 -16.86 -10.76
N ASP A 147 5.37 -17.11 -11.96
CA ASP A 147 6.80 -17.14 -12.28
C ASP A 147 7.06 -16.60 -13.68
N GLN A 148 8.31 -16.62 -14.14
CA GLN A 148 8.70 -16.06 -15.44
C GLN A 148 8.05 -16.78 -16.64
N ASN A 149 7.71 -18.07 -16.49
CA ASN A 149 7.08 -18.85 -17.54
C ASN A 149 5.55 -18.68 -17.59
N SER A 150 4.99 -18.04 -16.59
CA SER A 150 3.53 -17.85 -16.42
C SER A 150 3.14 -16.37 -16.25
N ILE A 151 3.88 -15.47 -16.90
CA ILE A 151 3.50 -14.05 -16.97
C ILE A 151 2.32 -13.92 -17.92
N LYS A 152 1.13 -13.67 -17.36
CA LYS A 152 -0.14 -13.53 -18.08
C LYS A 152 -0.87 -12.24 -17.74
N ILE A 153 -0.13 -11.20 -17.34
CA ILE A 153 -0.74 -9.99 -16.74
C ILE A 153 -1.74 -9.30 -17.68
N VAL A 154 -1.57 -9.35 -19.01
CA VAL A 154 -2.52 -8.76 -19.94
C VAL A 154 -3.85 -9.53 -19.88
N GLU A 155 -3.83 -10.87 -19.99
CA GLU A 155 -5.00 -11.74 -19.84
C GLU A 155 -5.66 -11.55 -18.46
N ILE A 156 -4.85 -11.52 -17.39
CA ILE A 156 -5.31 -11.29 -16.03
C ILE A 156 -6.08 -9.96 -15.91
N ALA A 157 -5.52 -8.88 -16.47
CA ALA A 157 -6.13 -7.57 -16.40
C ALA A 157 -7.45 -7.48 -17.17
N GLU A 158 -7.54 -8.09 -18.34
CA GLU A 158 -8.79 -8.19 -19.11
C GLU A 158 -9.86 -8.94 -18.32
N ARG A 159 -9.55 -10.13 -17.80
CA ARG A 159 -10.49 -10.94 -17.01
C ARG A 159 -10.98 -10.21 -15.76
N LEU A 160 -10.10 -9.49 -15.06
CA LEU A 160 -10.47 -8.69 -13.89
C LEU A 160 -11.38 -7.52 -14.24
N GLN A 161 -11.11 -6.83 -15.36
CA GLN A 161 -11.99 -5.77 -15.87
C GLN A 161 -13.35 -6.32 -16.27
N ASP A 162 -13.40 -7.43 -17.03
CA ASP A 162 -14.63 -8.08 -17.47
C ASP A 162 -15.46 -8.57 -16.28
N ALA A 163 -14.80 -8.99 -15.18
CA ALA A 163 -15.45 -9.30 -13.90
C ALA A 163 -16.00 -8.08 -13.15
N GLY A 164 -15.76 -6.85 -13.66
CA GLY A 164 -16.32 -5.60 -13.12
C GLY A 164 -15.42 -4.80 -12.20
N CYS A 165 -14.13 -5.16 -12.08
CA CYS A 165 -13.12 -4.41 -11.36
C CYS A 165 -13.03 -2.96 -11.88
N LYS A 166 -12.82 -1.98 -10.98
CA LYS A 166 -12.81 -0.55 -11.31
C LYS A 166 -11.42 0.08 -11.44
N ALA A 167 -10.38 -0.61 -10.97
CA ALA A 167 -8.97 -0.25 -11.20
C ALA A 167 -8.06 -1.42 -10.82
N ILE A 168 -6.85 -1.47 -11.40
CA ILE A 168 -5.87 -2.52 -11.13
C ILE A 168 -4.53 -1.89 -10.78
N ALA A 169 -3.93 -2.31 -9.64
CA ALA A 169 -2.55 -1.99 -9.28
C ALA A 169 -1.66 -3.22 -9.50
N ILE A 170 -0.63 -3.09 -10.34
CA ILE A 170 0.21 -4.21 -10.76
C ILE A 170 1.64 -4.03 -10.24
N HIS A 171 2.11 -4.98 -9.42
CA HIS A 171 3.51 -5.04 -9.05
C HIS A 171 4.31 -5.67 -10.21
N GLY A 172 5.32 -4.93 -10.72
CA GLY A 172 6.16 -5.32 -11.86
C GLY A 172 7.10 -6.50 -11.60
N ARG A 173 6.70 -7.45 -10.75
CA ARG A 173 7.40 -8.72 -10.47
C ARG A 173 6.44 -9.89 -10.43
N THR A 174 6.96 -11.08 -10.71
CA THR A 174 6.23 -12.33 -10.48
C THR A 174 6.21 -12.69 -8.98
N ARG A 175 5.39 -13.68 -8.61
CA ARG A 175 5.37 -14.18 -7.22
C ARG A 175 6.71 -14.78 -6.82
N THR A 176 7.36 -15.58 -7.69
CA THR A 176 8.62 -16.26 -7.36
C THR A 176 9.80 -15.32 -7.21
N GLN A 177 9.80 -14.19 -7.90
CA GLN A 177 10.79 -13.14 -7.68
C GLN A 177 10.70 -12.52 -6.28
N MET A 178 9.51 -12.49 -5.68
CA MET A 178 9.26 -11.76 -4.42
C MET A 178 9.71 -10.29 -4.51
N TYR A 179 10.94 -9.99 -4.12
CA TYR A 179 11.59 -8.65 -4.19
C TYR A 179 12.97 -8.69 -4.87
N LYS A 180 13.37 -9.84 -5.46
CA LYS A 180 14.64 -9.98 -6.16
C LYS A 180 14.56 -9.39 -7.57
N GLY A 181 15.70 -8.89 -8.07
CA GLY A 181 15.78 -8.19 -9.35
C GLY A 181 15.03 -6.87 -9.35
N ASP A 182 14.80 -6.28 -10.51
CA ASP A 182 14.06 -5.03 -10.68
C ASP A 182 12.60 -5.29 -11.05
N ALA A 183 11.72 -4.35 -10.71
CA ALA A 183 10.35 -4.35 -11.19
C ALA A 183 10.32 -3.99 -12.68
N ASP A 184 9.70 -4.82 -13.49
CA ASP A 184 9.55 -4.60 -14.92
C ASP A 184 8.20 -3.95 -15.23
N TRP A 185 8.21 -2.67 -15.54
CA TRP A 185 6.99 -1.92 -15.86
C TRP A 185 6.56 -2.05 -17.32
N THR A 186 7.38 -2.64 -18.21
CA THR A 186 7.03 -2.84 -19.61
C THR A 186 5.83 -3.76 -19.79
N TYR A 187 5.67 -4.75 -18.87
CA TYR A 187 4.47 -5.59 -18.83
C TYR A 187 3.24 -4.81 -18.41
N ILE A 188 3.37 -3.81 -17.53
CA ILE A 188 2.26 -2.97 -17.09
C ILE A 188 1.86 -1.99 -18.21
N GLU A 189 2.84 -1.46 -18.92
CA GLU A 189 2.64 -0.67 -20.13
C GLU A 189 1.87 -1.44 -21.21
N LYS A 190 2.18 -2.74 -21.42
CA LYS A 190 1.42 -3.61 -22.34
C LYS A 190 -0.06 -3.75 -21.93
N VAL A 191 -0.33 -3.81 -20.62
CA VAL A 191 -1.71 -3.81 -20.11
C VAL A 191 -2.38 -2.49 -20.44
N LYS A 192 -1.72 -1.33 -20.17
CA LYS A 192 -2.29 -0.01 -20.42
C LYS A 192 -2.56 0.25 -21.91
N ASN A 193 -1.66 -0.20 -22.77
CA ASN A 193 -1.75 -0.01 -24.21
C ASN A 193 -2.69 -1.04 -24.90
N ASN A 194 -3.26 -1.98 -24.16
CA ASN A 194 -4.24 -2.89 -24.68
C ASN A 194 -5.56 -2.14 -24.96
N PRO A 195 -6.06 -2.12 -26.21
CA PRO A 195 -7.27 -1.37 -26.59
C PRO A 195 -8.54 -1.83 -25.88
N ARG A 196 -8.53 -3.04 -25.29
CA ARG A 196 -9.65 -3.53 -24.47
C ARG A 196 -9.66 -2.97 -23.05
N MET A 197 -8.55 -2.37 -22.57
CA MET A 197 -8.47 -1.84 -21.21
C MET A 197 -9.06 -0.44 -21.09
N HIS A 198 -10.08 -0.30 -20.26
CA HIS A 198 -10.79 0.97 -20.03
C HIS A 198 -10.72 1.46 -18.58
N ILE A 199 -10.28 0.62 -17.64
CA ILE A 199 -10.12 0.98 -16.24
C ILE A 199 -8.71 1.48 -15.95
N PRO A 200 -8.50 2.30 -14.90
CA PRO A 200 -7.17 2.77 -14.51
C PRO A 200 -6.21 1.62 -14.17
N VAL A 201 -4.97 1.76 -14.64
CA VAL A 201 -3.86 0.83 -14.40
C VAL A 201 -2.74 1.55 -13.66
N PHE A 202 -2.46 1.13 -12.42
CA PHE A 202 -1.44 1.72 -11.57
C PHE A 202 -0.19 0.86 -11.51
N ALA A 203 0.98 1.47 -11.73
CA ALA A 203 2.25 0.77 -11.54
C ALA A 203 2.63 0.66 -10.07
N ASN A 204 3.21 -0.46 -9.69
CA ASN A 204 3.80 -0.70 -8.39
C ASN A 204 5.14 -1.45 -8.51
N GLY A 205 6.01 -1.27 -7.54
CA GLY A 205 7.35 -1.89 -7.47
C GLY A 205 8.45 -0.89 -7.79
N ASP A 206 9.44 -0.79 -6.89
CA ASP A 206 10.68 -0.01 -6.98
C ASP A 206 10.53 1.49 -7.28
N ILE A 207 9.38 2.06 -7.03
CA ILE A 207 9.14 3.50 -7.15
C ILE A 207 9.71 4.17 -5.89
N ASN A 208 11.00 4.44 -5.91
CA ASN A 208 11.77 4.93 -4.76
C ASN A 208 12.52 6.24 -5.04
N THR A 209 12.30 6.85 -6.21
CA THR A 209 12.73 8.20 -6.54
C THR A 209 11.64 8.91 -7.36
N PRO A 210 11.60 10.26 -7.35
CA PRO A 210 10.67 11.02 -8.16
C PRO A 210 10.82 10.78 -9.68
N GLU A 211 12.05 10.51 -10.18
CA GLU A 211 12.33 10.20 -11.57
C GLU A 211 11.66 8.90 -12.01
N LYS A 212 11.63 7.90 -11.13
CA LYS A 212 10.93 6.63 -11.43
C LYS A 212 9.42 6.82 -11.55
N ALA A 213 8.83 7.70 -10.73
CA ALA A 213 7.43 8.08 -10.91
C ALA A 213 7.21 8.83 -12.24
N GLN A 214 8.17 9.68 -12.65
CA GLN A 214 8.14 10.32 -13.96
C GLN A 214 8.25 9.30 -15.11
N GLN A 215 9.11 8.28 -14.98
CA GLN A 215 9.21 7.21 -15.99
C GLN A 215 7.86 6.49 -16.15
N ILE A 216 7.19 6.14 -15.05
CA ILE A 216 5.86 5.52 -15.09
C ILE A 216 4.84 6.41 -15.79
N LYS A 217 4.87 7.73 -15.51
CA LYS A 217 4.01 8.69 -16.18
C LYS A 217 4.29 8.77 -17.69
N ASN A 218 5.56 8.69 -18.08
CA ASN A 218 5.97 8.71 -19.49
C ASN A 218 5.56 7.46 -20.26
N LEU A 219 5.41 6.30 -19.56
CA LEU A 219 4.84 5.07 -20.11
C LEU A 219 3.30 5.14 -20.30
N GLY A 220 2.67 6.29 -19.99
CA GLY A 220 1.23 6.50 -20.16
C GLY A 220 0.36 5.81 -19.10
N LEU A 221 0.94 5.30 -18.01
CA LEU A 221 0.20 4.69 -16.91
C LEU A 221 -0.58 5.73 -16.12
N ASP A 222 -1.71 5.34 -15.54
CA ASP A 222 -2.66 6.26 -14.92
C ASP A 222 -2.20 6.80 -13.56
N GLY A 223 -1.22 6.17 -12.93
CA GLY A 223 -0.68 6.60 -11.63
C GLY A 223 0.32 5.61 -11.05
N ALA A 224 0.79 5.88 -9.85
CA ALA A 224 1.83 5.11 -9.18
C ALA A 224 1.42 4.70 -7.77
N MET A 225 1.54 3.39 -7.44
CA MET A 225 1.32 2.88 -6.10
C MET A 225 2.68 2.71 -5.40
N ILE A 226 2.91 3.49 -4.34
CA ILE A 226 4.16 3.60 -3.61
C ILE A 226 4.09 2.74 -2.35
N GLY A 227 5.07 1.87 -2.15
CA GLY A 227 5.20 1.03 -0.96
C GLY A 227 6.42 1.43 -0.13
N ARG A 228 7.45 0.60 -0.13
CA ARG A 228 8.63 0.69 0.76
C ARG A 228 9.31 2.06 0.82
N ALA A 229 9.24 2.86 -0.23
CA ALA A 229 9.82 4.20 -0.26
C ALA A 229 9.14 5.19 0.71
N SER A 230 7.89 4.94 1.08
CA SER A 230 7.16 5.76 2.05
C SER A 230 7.44 5.40 3.51
N ILE A 231 7.98 4.21 3.80
CA ILE A 231 8.22 3.75 5.18
C ILE A 231 9.21 4.69 5.88
N GLY A 232 8.76 5.38 6.94
CA GLY A 232 9.56 6.42 7.61
C GLY A 232 9.94 7.60 6.71
N ASN A 233 9.20 7.79 5.62
CA ASN A 233 9.36 8.87 4.67
C ASN A 233 8.00 9.25 4.04
N PRO A 234 7.03 9.72 4.84
CA PRO A 234 5.71 10.11 4.30
C PRO A 234 5.81 11.29 3.33
N TRP A 235 6.85 12.11 3.39
CA TRP A 235 7.07 13.24 2.49
C TRP A 235 7.29 12.83 1.03
N PHE A 236 7.63 11.57 0.76
CA PHE A 236 7.94 11.07 -0.57
C PHE A 236 6.80 11.35 -1.58
N PHE A 237 5.56 11.36 -1.14
CA PHE A 237 4.42 11.71 -2.01
C PHE A 237 4.49 13.17 -2.48
N ASN A 238 4.78 14.11 -1.59
CA ASN A 238 4.97 15.53 -1.93
C ASN A 238 6.22 15.74 -2.79
N GLU A 239 7.32 15.04 -2.49
CA GLU A 239 8.55 15.09 -3.30
C GLU A 239 8.26 14.68 -4.74
N VAL A 240 7.55 13.57 -4.95
CA VAL A 240 7.15 13.10 -6.27
C VAL A 240 6.25 14.12 -6.97
N LYS A 241 5.20 14.63 -6.30
CA LYS A 241 4.29 15.63 -6.88
C LYS A 241 5.00 16.91 -7.29
N TYR A 242 5.89 17.41 -6.43
CA TYR A 242 6.67 18.58 -6.71
C TYR A 242 7.57 18.39 -7.95
N PHE A 243 8.30 17.26 -7.98
CA PHE A 243 9.16 16.91 -9.11
C PHE A 243 8.37 16.74 -10.41
N LEU A 244 7.23 16.07 -10.39
CA LEU A 244 6.38 15.90 -11.57
C LEU A 244 5.90 17.24 -12.14
N LYS A 245 5.71 18.25 -11.28
CA LYS A 245 5.26 19.60 -11.66
C LYS A 245 6.40 20.50 -12.13
N THR A 246 7.55 20.47 -11.43
CA THR A 246 8.60 21.50 -11.59
C THR A 246 9.89 20.97 -12.20
N LYS A 247 10.10 19.64 -12.22
CA LYS A 247 11.36 18.93 -12.55
C LYS A 247 12.50 19.24 -11.58
N ASN A 248 12.22 19.88 -10.46
CA ASN A 248 13.18 20.13 -9.39
C ASN A 248 12.87 19.26 -8.17
N HIS A 249 13.88 18.97 -7.37
CA HIS A 249 13.70 18.28 -6.09
C HIS A 249 13.32 19.26 -4.98
N LEU A 250 12.49 18.81 -4.05
CA LEU A 250 12.31 19.48 -2.77
C LEU A 250 13.60 19.36 -1.94
N PRO A 251 13.94 20.37 -1.13
CA PRO A 251 14.95 20.21 -0.11
C PRO A 251 14.61 19.01 0.80
N PRO A 252 15.59 18.22 1.24
CA PRO A 252 15.35 17.16 2.21
C PRO A 252 14.74 17.72 3.50
N ALA A 253 13.86 16.96 4.14
CA ALA A 253 13.33 17.34 5.45
C ALA A 253 14.48 17.56 6.45
N THR A 254 14.42 18.67 7.18
CA THR A 254 15.39 19.03 8.22
C THR A 254 15.34 18.03 9.39
N ILE A 255 16.36 18.02 10.24
CA ILE A 255 16.37 17.18 11.44
C ILE A 255 15.16 17.48 12.33
N SER A 256 14.84 18.74 12.52
CA SER A 256 13.67 19.16 13.32
C SER A 256 12.36 18.60 12.76
N GLU A 257 12.15 18.67 11.45
CA GLU A 257 10.96 18.12 10.79
C GLU A 257 10.89 16.58 10.91
N ARG A 258 12.04 15.89 10.78
CA ARG A 258 12.13 14.44 10.92
C ARG A 258 11.83 13.99 12.36
N VAL A 259 12.35 14.69 13.35
CA VAL A 259 12.09 14.44 14.78
C VAL A 259 10.62 14.70 15.09
N ALA A 260 10.06 15.83 14.65
CA ALA A 260 8.65 16.17 14.83
C ALA A 260 7.71 15.11 14.22
N MET A 261 8.00 14.66 12.99
CA MET A 261 7.22 13.64 12.30
C MET A 261 7.32 12.29 13.02
N ALA A 262 8.52 11.85 13.39
CA ALA A 262 8.74 10.60 14.12
C ALA A 262 8.02 10.58 15.47
N LYS A 263 8.08 11.70 16.21
CA LYS A 263 7.37 11.89 17.48
C LYS A 263 5.86 11.83 17.27
N ARG A 264 5.32 12.59 16.31
CA ARG A 264 3.89 12.60 15.99
C ARG A 264 3.39 11.22 15.57
N HIS A 265 4.15 10.49 14.74
CA HIS A 265 3.81 9.13 14.36
C HIS A 265 3.69 8.21 15.57
N LEU A 266 4.67 8.27 16.50
CA LEU A 266 4.63 7.49 17.74
C LEU A 266 3.41 7.86 18.60
N GLU A 267 3.11 9.15 18.78
CA GLU A 267 1.97 9.61 19.56
C GLU A 267 0.63 9.10 18.98
N MET A 268 0.48 9.16 17.67
CA MET A 268 -0.70 8.63 16.98
C MET A 268 -0.80 7.10 17.10
N ALA A 269 0.33 6.38 16.98
CA ALA A 269 0.37 4.93 17.11
C ALA A 269 0.03 4.47 18.54
N ILE A 270 0.54 5.17 19.55
CA ILE A 270 0.22 4.94 20.97
C ILE A 270 -1.28 5.18 21.21
N GLY A 271 -1.81 6.31 20.72
CA GLY A 271 -3.22 6.64 20.86
C GLY A 271 -4.17 5.62 20.23
N TRP A 272 -3.73 4.94 19.16
CA TRP A 272 -4.54 3.94 18.47
C TRP A 272 -4.40 2.52 19.03
N LYS A 273 -3.16 2.07 19.32
CA LYS A 273 -2.86 0.66 19.72
C LYS A 273 -2.44 0.50 21.19
N GLY A 274 -2.31 1.59 21.94
CA GLY A 274 -1.69 1.61 23.26
C GLY A 274 -0.15 1.66 23.19
N GLU A 275 0.49 1.95 24.34
CA GLU A 275 1.92 2.23 24.42
C GLU A 275 2.79 1.11 23.86
N ARG A 276 2.58 -0.11 24.32
CA ARG A 276 3.44 -1.26 23.97
C ARG A 276 3.47 -1.54 22.47
N LEU A 277 2.31 -1.65 21.83
CA LEU A 277 2.22 -1.94 20.40
C LEU A 277 2.60 -0.72 19.57
N GLY A 278 2.20 0.48 19.98
CA GLY A 278 2.55 1.73 19.32
C GLY A 278 4.07 1.92 19.23
N VAL A 279 4.80 1.72 20.34
CA VAL A 279 6.27 1.77 20.34
C VAL A 279 6.87 0.69 19.46
N TYR A 280 6.41 -0.56 19.61
CA TYR A 280 6.96 -1.70 18.88
C TYR A 280 6.82 -1.56 17.35
N GLU A 281 5.65 -1.18 16.87
CA GLU A 281 5.39 -1.12 15.43
C GLU A 281 6.02 0.12 14.78
N THR A 282 6.13 1.25 15.50
CA THR A 282 6.81 2.47 14.98
C THR A 282 8.31 2.25 14.76
N ARG A 283 8.95 1.30 15.42
CA ARG A 283 10.40 0.99 15.29
C ARG A 283 10.84 0.80 13.83
N ARG A 284 10.02 0.20 12.99
CA ARG A 284 10.34 -0.08 11.58
C ARG A 284 10.50 1.18 10.73
N HIS A 285 9.99 2.31 11.22
CA HIS A 285 10.06 3.59 10.51
C HIS A 285 11.31 4.40 10.86
N TYR A 286 11.87 4.25 12.05
CA TYR A 286 12.97 5.09 12.53
C TYR A 286 14.22 5.03 11.67
N ALA A 287 14.59 3.87 11.15
CA ALA A 287 15.75 3.72 10.27
C ALA A 287 15.67 4.60 9.02
N ASN A 288 14.46 4.82 8.50
CA ASN A 288 14.24 5.63 7.31
C ASN A 288 13.95 7.11 7.64
N TYR A 289 13.27 7.42 8.75
CA TYR A 289 13.12 8.81 9.21
C TYR A 289 14.46 9.53 9.31
N PHE A 290 15.49 8.81 9.77
CA PHE A 290 16.82 9.37 10.01
C PHE A 290 17.89 8.84 9.04
N LYS A 291 17.47 8.36 7.86
CA LYS A 291 18.39 7.90 6.84
C LYS A 291 19.28 9.04 6.32
N GLY A 292 20.57 8.73 6.16
CA GLY A 292 21.55 9.67 5.59
C GLY A 292 22.19 10.63 6.58
N ILE A 293 21.87 10.55 7.89
CA ILE A 293 22.54 11.32 8.92
C ILE A 293 23.84 10.62 9.29
N PRO A 294 25.02 11.29 9.21
CA PRO A 294 26.29 10.73 9.65
C PRO A 294 26.22 10.31 11.12
N ASP A 295 26.96 9.28 11.50
CA ASP A 295 27.14 8.80 12.90
C ASP A 295 25.85 8.48 13.67
N PHE A 296 24.72 8.35 13.00
CA PHE A 296 23.40 8.11 13.59
C PHE A 296 23.21 6.68 14.16
N LYS A 297 24.17 5.77 13.97
CA LYS A 297 24.04 4.35 14.39
C LYS A 297 23.66 4.15 15.86
N PRO A 298 24.26 4.84 16.86
CA PRO A 298 23.87 4.69 18.28
C PRO A 298 22.43 5.10 18.55
N TYR A 299 21.96 6.20 17.95
CA TYR A 299 20.58 6.69 18.10
C TYR A 299 19.59 5.74 17.45
N ARG A 300 19.87 5.27 16.24
CA ARG A 300 19.05 4.27 15.57
C ARG A 300 18.89 3.01 16.42
N GLN A 301 19.97 2.50 16.99
CA GLN A 301 19.91 1.31 17.84
C GLN A 301 18.98 1.54 19.04
N LYS A 302 19.11 2.67 19.75
CA LYS A 302 18.20 3.02 20.86
C LYS A 302 16.75 3.08 20.40
N LEU A 303 16.45 3.81 19.31
CA LEU A 303 15.08 3.96 18.79
C LEU A 303 14.42 2.63 18.42
N VAL A 304 15.18 1.67 17.84
CA VAL A 304 14.62 0.39 17.40
C VAL A 304 14.57 -0.68 18.49
N THR A 305 15.21 -0.44 19.65
CA THR A 305 15.22 -1.39 20.78
C THR A 305 14.46 -0.89 22.01
N SER A 306 14.11 0.39 22.09
CA SER A 306 13.35 0.96 23.22
C SER A 306 11.96 0.34 23.32
N ASP A 307 11.57 -0.08 24.50
CA ASP A 307 10.23 -0.65 24.80
C ASP A 307 9.27 0.39 25.39
N GLU A 308 9.81 1.49 25.91
CA GLU A 308 9.06 2.55 26.61
C GLU A 308 9.01 3.84 25.79
N PRO A 309 7.86 4.54 25.72
CA PRO A 309 7.74 5.82 25.02
C PRO A 309 8.74 6.87 25.51
N LYS A 310 8.98 6.94 26.82
CA LYS A 310 9.91 7.90 27.44
C LYS A 310 11.34 7.79 26.89
N ASP A 311 11.80 6.57 26.62
CA ASP A 311 13.15 6.33 26.10
C ASP A 311 13.27 6.77 24.64
N VAL A 312 12.21 6.55 23.86
CA VAL A 312 12.11 7.06 22.49
C VAL A 312 12.12 8.60 22.49
N TYR A 313 11.28 9.24 23.30
CA TYR A 313 11.24 10.71 23.39
C TYR A 313 12.57 11.30 23.85
N SER A 314 13.22 10.67 24.84
CA SER A 314 14.56 11.09 25.29
C SER A 314 15.59 10.99 24.18
N THR A 315 15.55 9.91 23.40
CA THR A 315 16.46 9.72 22.25
C THR A 315 16.18 10.74 21.14
N LEU A 316 14.92 10.98 20.79
CA LEU A 316 14.54 11.98 19.79
C LEU A 316 14.96 13.40 20.19
N ARG A 317 14.89 13.75 21.49
CA ARG A 317 15.37 15.04 22.00
C ARG A 317 16.87 15.18 21.80
N LYS A 318 17.67 14.16 22.15
CA LYS A 318 19.12 14.15 21.92
C LYS A 318 19.47 14.30 20.45
N VAL A 319 18.74 13.66 19.57
CA VAL A 319 18.93 13.83 18.11
C VAL A 319 18.75 15.30 17.71
N LEU A 320 17.75 15.99 18.27
CA LEU A 320 17.50 17.41 17.97
C LEU A 320 18.57 18.35 18.55
N GLU A 321 19.22 17.96 19.64
CA GLU A 321 20.27 18.74 20.29
C GLU A 321 21.64 18.56 19.60
N GLU A 322 21.88 17.43 18.95
CA GLU A 322 23.19 17.04 18.42
C GLU A 322 23.34 17.27 16.91
N PHE A 323 22.24 17.22 16.17
CA PHE A 323 22.23 17.35 14.71
C PHE A 323 21.41 18.55 14.23
#